data_754ee0b70fadf7c4818d7496d6271563
#
_entry.id   754ee0b70fadf7c4818d7496d6271563
#
_cell.length_a   1.000
_cell.length_b   1.000
_cell.length_c   1.000
_cell.angle_alpha   90.00
_cell.angle_beta   90.00
_cell.angle_gamma   90.00
#
_symmetry.space_group_name_H-M   'P 1'
#
loop_
_entity.id
_entity.type
_entity.pdbx_description
1 polymer ?
#
loop_
_entity_poly.entity_id
_entity_poly.type
_entity_poly.pdbx_seq_one_letter_code
_entity_poly.pdbx_strand_id
1 'polypeptide(L)'
;RSTRLPRAIRDVYKRQVSNGHVLQSSLGYYINPLVSIVLALIFLKERFNKFECLAIIFALVGVLYMTIKIGEFPFISLLLAFSFGIYGLLKKIVHIDAISSITIECIVTAPAGLIYVIYLWQQQHITFGLNISSFWLLFSGAITAIPLILFSAGAKRIPLSLTGFIQYVGPTIMFILGIFVFKEPFNTDQLITFIFIWIGIVLYSISQYVQIKKNPVVK
;
A
#
# COMPACT_ATOMS: atom_id res chain seq x y z
N ARG A 1 32.30 -4.47 -10.85
CA ARG A 1 31.35 -4.97 -11.89
C ARG A 1 29.97 -4.45 -11.53
N SER A 2 29.55 -3.33 -12.13
CA SER A 2 28.20 -2.79 -11.99
C SER A 2 27.24 -3.75 -12.69
N THR A 3 26.33 -4.36 -11.95
CA THR A 3 25.18 -5.10 -12.49
C THR A 3 24.29 -4.12 -13.24
N ARG A 4 24.48 -4.01 -14.56
CA ARG A 4 23.62 -3.18 -15.40
C ARG A 4 22.24 -3.86 -15.48
N LEU A 5 21.23 -3.27 -14.86
CA LEU A 5 19.83 -3.65 -15.04
C LEU A 5 19.48 -3.75 -16.54
N PRO A 6 18.67 -4.74 -16.94
CA PRO A 6 18.18 -4.85 -18.34
C PRO A 6 17.60 -3.53 -18.83
N ARG A 7 17.83 -3.20 -20.10
CA ARG A 7 17.40 -1.91 -20.70
C ARG A 7 15.93 -1.61 -20.45
N ALA A 8 15.06 -2.59 -20.59
CA ALA A 8 13.60 -2.42 -20.38
C ALA A 8 13.27 -1.96 -18.94
N ILE A 9 13.88 -2.56 -17.92
CA ILE A 9 13.68 -2.17 -16.51
C ILE A 9 14.24 -0.76 -16.27
N ARG A 10 15.40 -0.45 -16.84
CA ARG A 10 16.01 0.86 -16.75
C ARG A 10 15.18 1.94 -17.45
N ASP A 11 14.54 1.63 -18.56
CA ASP A 11 13.74 2.60 -19.33
C ASP A 11 12.36 2.82 -18.69
N VAL A 12 11.75 1.79 -18.09
CA VAL A 12 10.55 1.94 -17.23
C VAL A 12 10.89 2.78 -16.00
N TYR A 13 11.99 2.47 -15.31
CA TYR A 13 12.46 3.24 -14.17
C TYR A 13 12.78 4.70 -14.53
N LYS A 14 13.46 4.94 -15.67
CA LYS A 14 13.72 6.29 -16.17
C LYS A 14 12.45 7.05 -16.53
N ARG A 15 11.45 6.41 -17.15
CA ARG A 15 10.16 7.06 -17.44
C ARG A 15 9.40 7.43 -16.17
N GLN A 16 9.43 6.57 -15.16
CA GLN A 16 8.86 6.88 -13.85
C GLN A 16 9.60 8.03 -13.15
N VAL A 17 10.94 8.03 -13.19
CA VAL A 17 11.79 9.04 -12.54
C VAL A 17 11.78 10.37 -13.31
N SER A 18 11.72 10.34 -14.66
CA SER A 18 11.81 11.58 -15.48
C SER A 18 10.56 12.45 -15.47
N ASN A 19 9.41 11.92 -15.05
CA ASN A 19 8.12 12.64 -15.07
C ASN A 19 7.69 13.20 -13.71
N GLY A 20 8.54 13.16 -12.67
CA GLY A 20 8.19 13.67 -11.32
C GLY A 20 7.11 12.85 -10.58
N HIS A 21 6.49 11.88 -11.26
CA HIS A 21 5.36 11.10 -10.71
C HIS A 21 5.77 10.05 -9.67
N VAL A 22 7.06 9.77 -9.51
CA VAL A 22 7.56 8.83 -8.47
C VAL A 22 7.29 9.38 -7.09
N LEU A 23 7.52 10.68 -6.89
CA LEU A 23 7.22 11.36 -5.63
C LEU A 23 5.72 11.33 -5.33
N GLN A 24 4.88 11.60 -6.34
CA GLN A 24 3.43 11.54 -6.19
C GLN A 24 2.94 10.13 -5.90
N SER A 25 3.48 9.11 -6.57
CA SER A 25 3.10 7.71 -6.31
C SER A 25 3.53 7.26 -4.91
N SER A 26 4.71 7.67 -4.45
CA SER A 26 5.17 7.35 -3.10
C SER A 26 4.30 8.00 -2.03
N LEU A 27 3.81 9.21 -2.26
CA LEU A 27 2.91 9.91 -1.36
C LEU A 27 1.60 9.14 -1.14
N GLY A 28 1.13 8.41 -2.15
CA GLY A 28 -0.04 7.53 -2.06
C GLY A 28 0.11 6.48 -0.96
N TYR A 29 1.31 5.95 -0.74
CA TYR A 29 1.57 4.98 0.33
C TYR A 29 1.47 5.60 1.73
N TYR A 30 1.68 6.92 1.87
CA TYR A 30 1.51 7.62 3.14
C TYR A 30 0.05 8.05 3.38
N ILE A 31 -0.68 8.40 2.31
CA ILE A 31 -2.07 8.85 2.39
C ILE A 31 -3.02 7.65 2.59
N ASN A 32 -2.73 6.51 1.98
CA ASN A 32 -3.60 5.32 2.00
C ASN A 32 -4.01 4.85 3.40
N PRO A 33 -3.11 4.74 4.40
CA PRO A 33 -3.49 4.39 5.77
C PRO A 33 -4.50 5.37 6.38
N LEU A 34 -4.32 6.68 6.14
CA LEU A 34 -5.26 7.69 6.65
C LEU A 34 -6.64 7.59 6.00
N VAL A 35 -6.69 7.33 4.69
CA VAL A 35 -7.95 7.08 3.99
C VAL A 35 -8.65 5.86 4.58
N SER A 36 -7.92 4.77 4.84
CA SER A 36 -8.48 3.57 5.48
C SER A 36 -9.08 3.87 6.85
N ILE A 37 -8.42 4.71 7.66
CA ILE A 37 -8.91 5.14 8.99
C ILE A 37 -10.16 6.01 8.85
N VAL A 38 -10.18 6.96 7.91
CA VAL A 38 -11.36 7.80 7.64
C VAL A 38 -12.54 6.95 7.18
N LEU A 39 -12.32 5.97 6.30
CA LEU A 39 -13.37 5.05 5.87
C LEU A 39 -13.86 4.17 7.02
N ALA A 40 -12.98 3.73 7.91
CA ALA A 40 -13.36 3.00 9.13
C ALA A 40 -14.28 3.84 10.03
N LEU A 41 -13.95 5.11 10.20
CA LEU A 41 -14.76 6.04 11.00
C LEU A 41 -16.16 6.25 10.40
N ILE A 42 -16.21 6.54 9.09
CA ILE A 42 -17.45 6.93 8.42
C ILE A 42 -18.37 5.72 8.18
N PHE A 43 -17.85 4.65 7.61
CA PHE A 43 -18.66 3.51 7.15
C PHE A 43 -18.80 2.40 8.19
N LEU A 44 -17.76 2.12 8.96
CA LEU A 44 -17.78 1.08 9.98
C LEU A 44 -18.12 1.62 11.37
N LYS A 45 -18.20 2.97 11.50
CA LYS A 45 -18.49 3.65 12.77
C LYS A 45 -17.53 3.20 13.89
N GLU A 46 -16.28 2.93 13.55
CA GLU A 46 -15.25 2.59 14.52
C GLU A 46 -15.07 3.77 15.48
N ARG A 47 -15.03 3.49 16.78
CA ARG A 47 -14.88 4.51 17.81
C ARG A 47 -13.43 4.56 18.26
N PHE A 48 -12.86 5.76 18.27
CA PHE A 48 -11.49 6.01 18.70
C PHE A 48 -11.43 6.60 20.10
N ASN A 49 -10.53 6.10 20.91
CA ASN A 49 -10.20 6.71 22.17
C ASN A 49 -9.27 7.93 21.97
N LYS A 50 -8.98 8.67 23.05
CA LYS A 50 -8.15 9.89 22.99
C LYS A 50 -6.74 9.63 22.43
N PHE A 51 -6.13 8.49 22.76
CA PHE A 51 -4.79 8.14 22.29
C PHE A 51 -4.81 7.78 20.79
N GLU A 52 -5.83 7.11 20.32
CA GLU A 52 -6.02 6.79 18.92
C GLU A 52 -6.29 8.04 18.07
N CYS A 53 -7.12 8.97 18.60
CA CYS A 53 -7.31 10.27 17.94
C CYS A 53 -5.98 11.04 17.85
N LEU A 54 -5.19 11.05 18.92
CA LEU A 54 -3.88 11.69 18.91
C LEU A 54 -2.94 11.04 17.89
N ALA A 55 -2.93 9.71 17.81
CA ALA A 55 -2.16 8.96 16.83
C ALA A 55 -2.52 9.33 15.38
N ILE A 56 -3.81 9.46 15.10
CA ILE A 56 -4.33 9.88 13.78
C ILE A 56 -3.87 11.31 13.46
N ILE A 57 -3.92 12.22 14.44
CA ILE A 57 -3.46 13.60 14.26
C ILE A 57 -1.96 13.63 13.93
N PHE A 58 -1.12 12.87 14.63
CA PHE A 58 0.30 12.78 14.31
C PHE A 58 0.54 12.28 12.90
N ALA A 59 -0.12 11.19 12.49
CA ALA A 59 0.00 10.65 11.13
C ALA A 59 -0.47 11.68 10.08
N LEU A 60 -1.58 12.39 10.34
CA LEU A 60 -2.09 13.43 9.45
C LEU A 60 -1.10 14.59 9.30
N VAL A 61 -0.52 15.07 10.42
CA VAL A 61 0.50 16.13 10.38
C VAL A 61 1.71 15.70 9.53
N GLY A 62 2.20 14.47 9.70
CA GLY A 62 3.30 13.95 8.89
C GLY A 62 2.98 13.94 7.39
N VAL A 63 1.79 13.46 7.03
CA VAL A 63 1.35 13.41 5.62
C VAL A 63 1.14 14.81 5.04
N LEU A 64 0.51 15.71 5.78
CA LEU A 64 0.31 17.10 5.36
C LEU A 64 1.65 17.83 5.17
N TYR A 65 2.60 17.64 6.10
CA TYR A 65 3.93 18.19 5.97
C TYR A 65 4.58 17.77 4.65
N MET A 66 4.58 16.48 4.34
CA MET A 66 5.17 15.96 3.10
C MET A 66 4.43 16.48 1.87
N THR A 67 3.10 16.55 1.89
CA THR A 67 2.28 17.06 0.79
C THR A 67 2.62 18.53 0.48
N ILE A 68 2.75 19.38 1.52
CA ILE A 68 3.10 20.79 1.38
C ILE A 68 4.53 20.93 0.81
N LYS A 69 5.47 20.08 1.25
CA LYS A 69 6.86 20.11 0.79
C LYS A 69 7.01 19.73 -0.69
N ILE A 70 6.19 18.82 -1.18
CA ILE A 70 6.18 18.45 -2.61
C ILE A 70 5.66 19.62 -3.48
N GLY A 71 4.77 20.46 -2.93
CA GLY A 71 4.31 21.69 -3.61
C GLY A 71 3.31 21.44 -4.76
N GLU A 72 2.93 20.19 -5.03
CA GLU A 72 1.97 19.82 -6.06
C GLU A 72 0.74 19.14 -5.44
N PHE A 73 -0.42 19.38 -6.02
CA PHE A 73 -1.64 18.69 -5.56
C PHE A 73 -1.56 17.19 -5.89
N PRO A 74 -1.61 16.30 -4.89
CA PRO A 74 -1.31 14.88 -5.08
C PRO A 74 -2.52 14.10 -5.62
N PHE A 75 -3.03 14.47 -6.80
CA PHE A 75 -4.25 13.87 -7.36
C PHE A 75 -4.12 12.37 -7.57
N ILE A 76 -2.99 11.91 -8.15
CA ILE A 76 -2.74 10.49 -8.40
C ILE A 76 -2.63 9.73 -7.07
N SER A 77 -1.94 10.31 -6.09
CA SER A 77 -1.80 9.72 -4.75
C SER A 77 -3.14 9.55 -4.05
N LEU A 78 -4.00 10.58 -4.13
CA LEU A 78 -5.34 10.52 -3.56
C LEU A 78 -6.20 9.47 -4.26
N LEU A 79 -6.20 9.44 -5.60
CA LEU A 79 -6.93 8.44 -6.36
C LEU A 79 -6.51 7.01 -5.97
N LEU A 80 -5.20 6.78 -5.86
CA LEU A 80 -4.64 5.50 -5.47
C LEU A 80 -5.03 5.14 -4.03
N ALA A 81 -4.89 6.08 -3.10
CA ALA A 81 -5.23 5.89 -1.69
C ALA A 81 -6.73 5.60 -1.50
N PHE A 82 -7.62 6.33 -2.19
CA PHE A 82 -9.05 6.05 -2.15
C PHE A 82 -9.39 4.69 -2.75
N SER A 83 -8.79 4.31 -3.88
CA SER A 83 -9.00 3.00 -4.51
C SER A 83 -8.61 1.87 -3.55
N PHE A 84 -7.43 1.95 -2.94
CA PHE A 84 -6.97 0.95 -1.96
C PHE A 84 -7.77 0.98 -0.66
N GLY A 85 -8.14 2.16 -0.17
CA GLY A 85 -8.97 2.31 1.02
C GLY A 85 -10.35 1.68 0.83
N ILE A 86 -11.00 1.95 -0.31
CA ILE A 86 -12.29 1.33 -0.68
C ILE A 86 -12.13 -0.18 -0.83
N TYR A 87 -11.05 -0.65 -1.47
CA TYR A 87 -10.77 -2.08 -1.55
C TYR A 87 -10.67 -2.72 -0.17
N GLY A 88 -9.93 -2.12 0.77
CA GLY A 88 -9.83 -2.60 2.16
C GLY A 88 -11.19 -2.61 2.88
N LEU A 89 -12.00 -1.56 2.68
CA LEU A 89 -13.36 -1.47 3.23
C LEU A 89 -14.26 -2.59 2.67
N LEU A 90 -14.24 -2.82 1.36
CA LEU A 90 -15.01 -3.89 0.72
C LEU A 90 -14.58 -5.26 1.25
N LYS A 91 -13.28 -5.51 1.40
CA LYS A 91 -12.77 -6.75 2.00
C LYS A 91 -13.25 -6.95 3.44
N LYS A 92 -13.47 -5.87 4.19
CA LYS A 92 -14.00 -5.92 5.55
C LYS A 92 -15.50 -6.23 5.60
N ILE A 93 -16.28 -5.62 4.71
CA ILE A 93 -17.74 -5.71 4.70
C ILE A 93 -18.22 -7.04 4.09
N VAL A 94 -17.55 -7.49 3.01
CA VAL A 94 -17.98 -8.70 2.28
C VAL A 94 -17.70 -9.96 3.09
N HIS A 95 -18.75 -10.75 3.34
CA HIS A 95 -18.71 -11.96 4.15
C HIS A 95 -18.36 -13.21 3.31
N ILE A 96 -17.27 -13.15 2.55
CA ILE A 96 -16.71 -14.26 1.77
C ILE A 96 -15.30 -14.51 2.28
N ASP A 97 -14.85 -15.75 2.39
CA ASP A 97 -13.47 -16.05 2.82
C ASP A 97 -12.41 -15.40 1.92
N ALA A 98 -11.17 -15.25 2.41
CA ALA A 98 -10.14 -14.50 1.72
C ALA A 98 -9.76 -15.15 0.38
N ILE A 99 -9.67 -16.47 0.32
CA ILE A 99 -9.28 -17.21 -0.88
C ILE A 99 -10.36 -17.07 -1.96
N SER A 100 -11.61 -17.35 -1.61
CA SER A 100 -12.75 -17.22 -2.54
C SER A 100 -12.92 -15.80 -3.05
N SER A 101 -12.70 -14.80 -2.19
CA SER A 101 -12.77 -13.40 -2.59
C SER A 101 -11.72 -13.06 -3.66
N ILE A 102 -10.46 -13.46 -3.48
CA ILE A 102 -9.40 -13.22 -4.48
C ILE A 102 -9.66 -14.06 -5.75
N THR A 103 -10.14 -15.28 -5.62
CA THR A 103 -10.48 -16.13 -6.77
C THR A 103 -11.56 -15.48 -7.63
N ILE A 104 -12.63 -14.97 -7.03
CA ILE A 104 -13.70 -14.25 -7.75
C ILE A 104 -13.13 -13.02 -8.47
N GLU A 105 -12.31 -12.23 -7.81
CA GLU A 105 -11.65 -11.07 -8.42
C GLU A 105 -10.80 -11.46 -9.62
N CYS A 106 -10.00 -12.53 -9.49
CA CYS A 106 -9.21 -13.05 -10.60
C CYS A 106 -10.10 -13.51 -11.77
N ILE A 107 -11.18 -14.23 -11.50
CA ILE A 107 -12.13 -14.69 -12.53
C ILE A 107 -12.78 -13.51 -13.25
N VAL A 108 -13.21 -12.50 -12.52
CA VAL A 108 -13.87 -11.31 -13.09
C VAL A 108 -12.91 -10.46 -13.91
N THR A 109 -11.64 -10.36 -13.49
CA THR A 109 -10.63 -9.54 -14.19
C THR A 109 -9.91 -10.28 -15.31
N ALA A 110 -9.88 -11.62 -15.28
CA ALA A 110 -9.18 -12.46 -16.26
C ALA A 110 -9.61 -12.20 -17.71
N PRO A 111 -10.90 -12.05 -18.06
CA PRO A 111 -11.30 -11.78 -19.45
C PRO A 111 -10.70 -10.48 -19.98
N ALA A 112 -10.74 -9.40 -19.20
CA ALA A 112 -10.16 -8.12 -19.58
C ALA A 112 -8.64 -8.21 -19.75
N GLY A 113 -7.97 -8.90 -18.83
CA GLY A 113 -6.53 -9.18 -18.93
C GLY A 113 -6.18 -10.00 -20.17
N LEU A 114 -6.99 -11.03 -20.48
CA LEU A 114 -6.79 -11.89 -21.65
C LEU A 114 -6.93 -11.09 -22.96
N ILE A 115 -7.97 -10.28 -23.07
CA ILE A 115 -8.20 -9.40 -24.23
C ILE A 115 -6.99 -8.46 -24.42
N TYR A 116 -6.49 -7.87 -23.33
CA TYR A 116 -5.34 -6.98 -23.40
C TYR A 116 -4.04 -7.69 -23.82
N VAL A 117 -3.81 -8.90 -23.31
CA VAL A 117 -2.66 -9.73 -23.70
C VAL A 117 -2.74 -10.11 -25.19
N ILE A 118 -3.92 -10.51 -25.70
CA ILE A 118 -4.14 -10.83 -27.11
C ILE A 118 -3.89 -9.59 -27.98
N TYR A 119 -4.38 -8.42 -27.56
CA TYR A 119 -4.12 -7.16 -28.25
C TYR A 119 -2.63 -6.85 -28.35
N LEU A 120 -1.89 -6.95 -27.26
CA LEU A 120 -0.45 -6.71 -27.24
C LEU A 120 0.33 -7.74 -28.08
N TRP A 121 -0.14 -8.98 -28.12
CA TRP A 121 0.46 -10.03 -28.95
C TRP A 121 0.30 -9.74 -30.45
N GLN A 122 -0.89 -9.29 -30.86
CA GLN A 122 -1.13 -8.87 -32.26
C GLN A 122 -0.25 -7.67 -32.66
N GLN A 123 0.05 -6.77 -31.73
CA GLN A 123 0.95 -5.63 -31.94
C GLN A 123 2.45 -6.01 -31.91
N GLN A 124 2.79 -7.27 -31.77
CA GLN A 124 4.17 -7.77 -31.61
C GLN A 124 4.94 -7.11 -30.43
N HIS A 125 4.23 -6.56 -29.45
CA HIS A 125 4.84 -5.95 -28.26
C HIS A 125 5.18 -6.96 -27.18
N ILE A 126 4.66 -8.20 -27.28
CA ILE A 126 4.94 -9.29 -26.34
C ILE A 126 5.33 -10.54 -27.13
N THR A 127 6.49 -11.10 -26.83
CA THR A 127 6.90 -12.44 -27.23
C THR A 127 6.66 -13.40 -26.07
N PHE A 128 5.50 -14.06 -26.07
CA PHE A 128 5.28 -15.23 -25.22
C PHE A 128 6.01 -16.42 -25.82
N GLY A 129 6.90 -17.03 -25.05
CA GLY A 129 7.66 -18.21 -25.45
C GLY A 129 8.22 -18.94 -24.24
N LEU A 130 8.88 -20.06 -24.47
CA LEU A 130 9.63 -20.81 -23.44
C LEU A 130 10.92 -20.04 -23.08
N ASN A 131 10.76 -18.83 -22.55
CA ASN A 131 11.86 -17.99 -22.12
C ASN A 131 11.71 -17.62 -20.64
N ILE A 132 12.82 -17.24 -20.03
CA ILE A 132 12.90 -16.88 -18.59
C ILE A 132 11.97 -15.72 -18.23
N SER A 133 11.71 -14.80 -19.16
CA SER A 133 10.83 -13.65 -18.95
C SER A 133 9.36 -14.09 -18.82
N SER A 134 8.90 -15.03 -19.62
CA SER A 134 7.54 -15.58 -19.51
C SER A 134 7.35 -16.35 -18.21
N PHE A 135 8.37 -17.07 -17.75
CA PHE A 135 8.36 -17.74 -16.43
C PHE A 135 8.18 -16.71 -15.30
N TRP A 136 8.96 -15.64 -15.29
CA TRP A 136 8.85 -14.61 -14.27
C TRP A 136 7.50 -13.87 -14.30
N LEU A 137 6.91 -13.67 -15.48
CA LEU A 137 5.58 -13.09 -15.62
C LEU A 137 4.50 -13.97 -14.99
N LEU A 138 4.52 -15.28 -15.24
CA LEU A 138 3.58 -16.21 -14.61
C LEU A 138 3.78 -16.27 -13.10
N PHE A 139 5.04 -16.31 -12.66
CA PHE A 139 5.35 -16.38 -11.24
C PHE A 139 4.99 -15.09 -10.48
N SER A 140 5.02 -13.93 -11.15
CA SER A 140 4.62 -12.65 -10.55
C SER A 140 3.18 -12.64 -10.05
N GLY A 141 2.27 -13.34 -10.75
CA GLY A 141 0.88 -13.50 -10.32
C GLY A 141 0.76 -14.19 -8.96
N ALA A 142 1.50 -15.29 -8.75
CA ALA A 142 1.51 -16.01 -7.48
C ALA A 142 2.12 -15.14 -6.35
N ILE A 143 3.22 -14.44 -6.63
CA ILE A 143 3.86 -13.53 -5.66
C ILE A 143 2.91 -12.41 -5.25
N THR A 144 2.09 -11.89 -6.17
CA THR A 144 1.11 -10.84 -5.88
C THR A 144 -0.11 -11.38 -5.13
N ALA A 145 -0.58 -12.59 -5.47
CA ALA A 145 -1.77 -13.17 -4.86
C ALA A 145 -1.58 -13.46 -3.35
N ILE A 146 -0.41 -13.93 -2.93
CA ILE A 146 -0.13 -14.28 -1.53
C ILE A 146 -0.33 -13.08 -0.59
N PRO A 147 0.31 -11.91 -0.79
CA PRO A 147 0.08 -10.73 0.05
C PRO A 147 -1.37 -10.26 0.05
N LEU A 148 -2.08 -10.34 -1.09
CA LEU A 148 -3.49 -9.94 -1.19
C LEU A 148 -4.42 -10.87 -0.40
N ILE A 149 -4.16 -12.18 -0.41
CA ILE A 149 -4.90 -13.16 0.41
C ILE A 149 -4.66 -12.86 1.89
N LEU A 150 -3.40 -12.65 2.29
CA LEU A 150 -3.04 -12.35 3.68
C LEU A 150 -3.65 -11.01 4.13
N PHE A 151 -3.61 -9.99 3.28
CA PHE A 151 -4.27 -8.70 3.55
C PHE A 151 -5.79 -8.88 3.72
N SER A 152 -6.44 -9.60 2.81
CA SER A 152 -7.88 -9.87 2.87
C SER A 152 -8.26 -10.64 4.15
N ALA A 153 -7.47 -11.65 4.54
CA ALA A 153 -7.69 -12.41 5.75
C ALA A 153 -7.47 -11.56 7.02
N GLY A 154 -6.45 -10.70 7.01
CA GLY A 154 -6.17 -9.76 8.10
C GLY A 154 -7.25 -8.71 8.26
N ALA A 155 -7.64 -8.03 7.19
CA ALA A 155 -8.66 -6.97 7.19
C ALA A 155 -10.00 -7.42 7.77
N LYS A 156 -10.35 -8.70 7.62
CA LYS A 156 -11.58 -9.29 8.19
C LYS A 156 -11.51 -9.52 9.70
N ARG A 157 -10.33 -9.74 10.25
CA ARG A 157 -10.13 -10.16 11.65
C ARG A 157 -9.83 -9.01 12.59
N ILE A 158 -9.30 -7.91 12.09
CA ILE A 158 -8.90 -6.74 12.88
C ILE A 158 -9.67 -5.50 12.44
N PRO A 159 -9.77 -4.43 13.27
CA PRO A 159 -10.35 -3.15 12.86
C PRO A 159 -9.67 -2.60 11.61
N LEU A 160 -10.44 -1.92 10.75
CA LEU A 160 -9.90 -1.36 9.51
C LEU A 160 -8.90 -0.22 9.80
N SER A 161 -9.12 0.52 10.88
CA SER A 161 -8.17 1.52 11.39
C SER A 161 -6.83 0.90 11.77
N LEU A 162 -6.82 -0.25 12.46
CA LEU A 162 -5.59 -0.99 12.77
C LEU A 162 -4.89 -1.48 11.49
N THR A 163 -5.67 -1.98 10.53
CA THR A 163 -5.15 -2.35 9.20
C THR A 163 -4.44 -1.17 8.54
N GLY A 164 -5.04 0.04 8.62
CA GLY A 164 -4.43 1.27 8.13
C GLY A 164 -3.07 1.55 8.81
N PHE A 165 -2.99 1.51 10.14
CA PHE A 165 -1.72 1.74 10.84
C PHE A 165 -0.64 0.70 10.49
N ILE A 166 -1.00 -0.58 10.34
CA ILE A 166 -0.06 -1.64 9.91
C ILE A 166 0.50 -1.36 8.52
N GLN A 167 -0.26 -0.76 7.62
CA GLN A 167 0.21 -0.43 6.26
C GLN A 167 1.40 0.54 6.27
N TYR A 168 1.60 1.35 7.31
CA TYR A 168 2.80 2.21 7.43
C TYR A 168 4.11 1.42 7.58
N VAL A 169 4.05 0.13 7.91
CA VAL A 169 5.24 -0.74 7.96
C VAL A 169 5.91 -0.83 6.59
N GLY A 170 5.13 -0.90 5.50
CA GLY A 170 5.65 -0.96 4.14
C GLY A 170 6.55 0.24 3.78
N PRO A 171 6.02 1.48 3.79
CA PRO A 171 6.83 2.69 3.58
C PRO A 171 8.03 2.79 4.53
N THR A 172 7.88 2.37 5.80
CA THR A 172 8.98 2.38 6.76
C THR A 172 10.13 1.46 6.33
N ILE A 173 9.81 0.23 5.91
CA ILE A 173 10.81 -0.72 5.40
C ILE A 173 11.46 -0.15 4.13
N MET A 174 10.67 0.42 3.20
CA MET A 174 11.20 1.03 1.98
C MET A 174 12.16 2.19 2.29
N PHE A 175 11.83 3.03 3.27
CA PHE A 175 12.70 4.13 3.71
C PHE A 175 14.02 3.60 4.28
N ILE A 176 13.98 2.59 5.14
CA ILE A 176 15.17 1.97 5.72
C ILE A 176 16.05 1.34 4.63
N LEU A 177 15.44 0.58 3.71
CA LEU A 177 16.17 -0.03 2.59
C LEU A 177 16.77 1.01 1.66
N GLY A 178 16.04 2.10 1.37
CA GLY A 178 16.53 3.22 0.56
C GLY A 178 17.84 3.77 1.10
N ILE A 179 17.88 4.07 2.39
CA ILE A 179 19.07 4.65 3.03
C ILE A 179 20.20 3.63 3.17
N PHE A 180 19.94 2.45 3.75
CA PHE A 180 21.02 1.54 4.17
C PHE A 180 21.47 0.59 3.05
N VAL A 181 20.56 0.16 2.16
CA VAL A 181 20.87 -0.81 1.10
C VAL A 181 21.14 -0.11 -0.22
N PHE A 182 20.24 0.79 -0.65
CA PHE A 182 20.35 1.48 -1.93
C PHE A 182 21.21 2.75 -1.86
N LYS A 183 21.57 3.20 -0.63
CA LYS A 183 22.40 4.41 -0.40
C LYS A 183 21.85 5.63 -1.12
N GLU A 184 20.51 5.76 -1.13
CA GLU A 184 19.86 6.94 -1.68
C GLU A 184 20.21 8.18 -0.85
N PRO A 185 20.25 9.38 -1.48
CA PRO A 185 20.52 10.60 -0.75
C PRO A 185 19.48 10.80 0.36
N PHE A 186 19.97 11.08 1.56
CA PHE A 186 19.13 11.28 2.75
C PHE A 186 18.22 12.49 2.56
N ASN A 187 16.91 12.26 2.66
CA ASN A 187 15.90 13.32 2.59
C ASN A 187 15.38 13.63 3.99
N THR A 188 15.75 14.79 4.52
CA THR A 188 15.32 15.25 5.85
C THR A 188 13.80 15.41 5.95
N ASP A 189 13.13 15.85 4.88
CA ASP A 189 11.67 16.02 4.89
C ASP A 189 10.94 14.66 5.02
N GLN A 190 11.47 13.63 4.37
CA GLN A 190 10.96 12.27 4.56
C GLN A 190 11.17 11.79 6.00
N LEU A 191 12.34 12.01 6.59
CA LEU A 191 12.60 11.63 7.98
C LEU A 191 11.63 12.31 8.95
N ILE A 192 11.41 13.62 8.80
CA ILE A 192 10.45 14.37 9.63
C ILE A 192 9.05 13.74 9.52
N THR A 193 8.61 13.45 8.28
CA THR A 193 7.34 12.77 8.02
C THR A 193 7.27 11.44 8.76
N PHE A 194 8.31 10.61 8.66
CA PHE A 194 8.36 9.32 9.33
C PHE A 194 8.36 9.41 10.84
N ILE A 195 9.05 10.41 11.43
CA ILE A 195 9.03 10.62 12.87
C ILE A 195 7.59 10.85 13.35
N PHE A 196 6.81 11.72 12.69
CA PHE A 196 5.42 11.93 13.02
C PHE A 196 4.58 10.67 12.89
N ILE A 197 4.76 9.92 11.80
CA ILE A 197 4.06 8.64 11.57
C ILE A 197 4.44 7.62 12.65
N TRP A 198 5.73 7.46 12.98
CA TRP A 198 6.17 6.52 14.00
C TRP A 198 5.64 6.85 15.40
N ILE A 199 5.59 8.14 15.77
CA ILE A 199 4.93 8.57 17.01
C ILE A 199 3.46 8.12 16.97
N GLY A 200 2.76 8.33 15.86
CA GLY A 200 1.38 7.87 15.69
C GLY A 200 1.24 6.36 15.85
N ILE A 201 2.11 5.57 15.20
CA ILE A 201 2.12 4.11 15.31
C ILE A 201 2.33 3.65 16.75
N VAL A 202 3.29 4.25 17.47
CA VAL A 202 3.58 3.91 18.88
C VAL A 202 2.37 4.23 19.75
N LEU A 203 1.79 5.42 19.63
CA LEU A 203 0.60 5.83 20.41
C LEU A 203 -0.58 4.90 20.15
N TYR A 204 -0.84 4.55 18.88
CA TYR A 204 -1.91 3.63 18.52
C TYR A 204 -1.66 2.24 19.09
N SER A 205 -0.43 1.73 18.97
CA SER A 205 -0.05 0.41 19.49
C SER A 205 -0.19 0.30 20.99
N ILE A 206 0.22 1.34 21.72
CA ILE A 206 0.04 1.44 23.20
C ILE A 206 -1.46 1.42 23.52
N SER A 207 -2.27 2.19 22.80
CA SER A 207 -3.71 2.21 23.00
C SER A 207 -4.33 0.83 22.83
N GLN A 208 -4.02 0.15 21.75
CA GLN A 208 -4.53 -1.21 21.46
C GLN A 208 -4.09 -2.20 22.54
N TYR A 209 -2.83 -2.15 22.95
CA TYR A 209 -2.33 -3.02 24.03
C TYR A 209 -3.09 -2.82 25.34
N VAL A 210 -3.32 -1.57 25.74
CA VAL A 210 -4.07 -1.22 26.95
C VAL A 210 -5.52 -1.69 26.87
N GLN A 211 -6.16 -1.56 25.70
CA GLN A 211 -7.54 -2.04 25.50
C GLN A 211 -7.65 -3.57 25.59
N ILE A 212 -6.74 -4.30 24.97
CA ILE A 212 -6.71 -5.77 25.07
C ILE A 212 -6.50 -6.23 26.50
N LYS A 213 -5.65 -5.53 27.28
CA LYS A 213 -5.43 -5.86 28.68
C LYS A 213 -6.64 -5.54 29.57
N LYS A 214 -7.41 -4.50 29.25
CA LYS A 214 -8.63 -4.13 30.01
C LYS A 214 -9.82 -5.03 29.69
N ASN A 215 -9.92 -5.49 28.45
CA ASN A 215 -10.97 -6.37 27.97
C ASN A 215 -10.34 -7.66 27.41
N PRO A 216 -9.85 -8.56 28.28
CA PRO A 216 -9.34 -9.84 27.81
C PRO A 216 -10.48 -10.54 27.08
N VAL A 217 -10.27 -10.84 25.78
CA VAL A 217 -11.22 -11.63 24.99
C VAL A 217 -11.38 -12.97 25.73
N VAL A 218 -12.50 -13.10 26.41
CA VAL A 218 -12.90 -14.40 26.97
C VAL A 218 -13.04 -15.34 25.79
N LYS A 219 -12.15 -16.33 25.75
CA LYS A 219 -12.18 -17.41 24.74
C LYS A 219 -13.44 -18.22 24.86
#